data_5253d8ffa1ac9c52c290ab6e2e8c0fda
#
_entry.id   5253d8ffa1ac9c52c290ab6e2e8c0fda
#
_cell.length_a   1.000
_cell.length_b   1.000
_cell.length_c   1.000
_cell.angle_alpha   90.00
_cell.angle_beta   90.00
_cell.angle_gamma   90.00
#
_symmetry.space_group_name_H-M   'P 1'
#
loop_
_entity.id
_entity.type
_entity.pdbx_description
1 polymer ?
#
loop_
_entity_poly.entity_id
_entity_poly.type
_entity_poly.pdbx_seq_one_letter_code
_entity_poly.pdbx_strand_id
1 'polypeptide(L)'
;YTFLHTLSLHDALPIYYPRDSKSGGAWCTSFREAGYDIEGNKITPLVSLVLNFTPPTGDAPALLSWDETETLWHEFGHGLHALFSDGKYSRTCGVVPRDYVELPSQVMENWAGDPEVLKMYAKHWQTGEVIPEELINKLENSGLFNQGFETTEFLAAAILDMEYHKLKEINDDFNAADFEKAKMKEIGLIDEIYPRYRSTYYAHIFSGGYSAGYYVYYWAAVL
;
A
#
# COMPACT_ATOMS: atom_id res chain seq x y z
N TYR A 1 12.35 -13.56 6.38
CA TYR A 1 12.81 -14.54 5.36
C TYR A 1 12.04 -15.86 5.40
N THR A 2 11.65 -16.35 6.56
CA THR A 2 11.06 -17.71 6.69
C THR A 2 9.61 -17.79 6.18
N PHE A 3 8.88 -16.70 6.14
CA PHE A 3 7.46 -16.69 5.75
C PHE A 3 7.26 -16.81 4.22
N LEU A 4 8.15 -16.22 3.43
CA LEU A 4 8.07 -16.24 1.96
C LEU A 4 8.61 -17.55 1.34
N HIS A 5 9.33 -18.37 2.09
CA HIS A 5 9.85 -19.65 1.59
C HIS A 5 8.79 -20.76 1.46
N THR A 6 7.60 -20.58 2.05
CA THR A 6 6.50 -21.56 1.92
C THR A 6 5.57 -21.29 0.75
N LEU A 7 5.59 -20.09 0.18
CA LEU A 7 4.93 -19.79 -1.08
C LEU A 7 5.85 -20.24 -2.22
N SER A 8 5.29 -20.94 -3.17
CA SER A 8 6.03 -21.31 -4.38
C SER A 8 6.55 -20.04 -5.05
N LEU A 9 7.88 -19.91 -5.19
CA LEU A 9 8.51 -18.83 -5.95
C LEU A 9 8.05 -18.76 -7.42
N HIS A 10 7.25 -19.73 -7.84
CA HIS A 10 6.65 -19.75 -9.18
C HIS A 10 5.39 -18.88 -9.29
N ASP A 11 4.74 -18.56 -8.16
CA ASP A 11 3.46 -17.87 -8.15
C ASP A 11 3.55 -16.43 -7.65
N ALA A 12 4.57 -16.10 -6.85
CA ALA A 12 4.84 -14.75 -6.35
C ALA A 12 6.32 -14.37 -6.49
N LEU A 13 6.60 -13.21 -7.11
CA LEU A 13 7.95 -12.69 -7.36
C LEU A 13 8.16 -11.38 -6.61
N PRO A 14 8.73 -11.41 -5.38
CA PRO A 14 9.08 -10.19 -4.68
C PRO A 14 10.35 -9.56 -5.25
N ILE A 15 10.30 -8.25 -5.51
CA ILE A 15 11.42 -7.43 -6.00
C ILE A 15 11.70 -6.35 -4.96
N TYR A 16 12.70 -6.56 -4.13
CA TYR A 16 12.88 -5.84 -2.87
C TYR A 16 13.55 -4.47 -3.00
N TYR A 17 14.56 -4.30 -3.87
CA TYR A 17 15.47 -3.16 -3.80
C TYR A 17 15.31 -2.16 -4.93
N PRO A 18 15.62 -0.87 -4.69
CA PRO A 18 15.63 0.15 -5.72
C PRO A 18 16.75 -0.09 -6.75
N ARG A 19 16.61 0.49 -7.93
CA ARG A 19 17.61 0.62 -8.98
C ARG A 19 17.28 1.82 -9.86
N ASP A 20 18.21 2.33 -10.66
CA ASP A 20 18.09 3.56 -11.44
C ASP A 20 16.85 3.65 -12.34
N SER A 21 16.42 2.52 -12.91
CA SER A 21 15.26 2.46 -13.82
C SER A 21 13.93 2.13 -13.14
N LYS A 22 13.92 2.05 -11.81
CA LYS A 22 12.74 1.63 -11.04
C LYS A 22 12.09 2.83 -10.35
N SER A 23 10.78 2.99 -10.49
CA SER A 23 10.02 3.98 -9.75
C SER A 23 10.01 3.68 -8.25
N GLY A 24 9.95 4.73 -7.43
CA GLY A 24 9.79 4.60 -5.98
C GLY A 24 8.39 4.13 -5.59
N GLY A 25 8.20 3.91 -4.28
CA GLY A 25 6.97 3.36 -3.73
C GLY A 25 6.93 1.83 -3.74
N ALA A 26 5.75 1.27 -3.49
CA ALA A 26 5.51 -0.17 -3.54
C ALA A 26 4.20 -0.45 -4.28
N TRP A 27 4.10 -1.62 -4.89
CA TRP A 27 2.87 -2.08 -5.54
C TRP A 27 2.88 -3.59 -5.78
N CYS A 28 1.69 -4.17 -5.80
CA CYS A 28 1.46 -5.52 -6.31
C CYS A 28 0.94 -5.45 -7.75
N THR A 29 1.40 -6.35 -8.61
CA THR A 29 0.90 -6.48 -9.97
C THR A 29 0.80 -7.94 -10.38
N SER A 30 -0.22 -8.25 -11.20
CA SER A 30 -0.40 -9.58 -11.78
C SER A 30 0.18 -9.63 -13.19
N PHE A 31 1.03 -10.60 -13.45
CA PHE A 31 1.47 -10.95 -14.80
C PHE A 31 0.49 -11.92 -15.47
N ARG A 32 -0.24 -12.67 -14.67
CA ARG A 32 -1.28 -13.58 -15.10
C ARG A 32 -2.37 -13.63 -14.03
N GLU A 33 -3.59 -13.36 -14.43
CA GLU A 33 -4.74 -13.45 -13.55
C GLU A 33 -5.20 -14.90 -13.36
N ALA A 34 -5.82 -15.17 -12.21
CA ALA A 34 -6.49 -16.44 -11.96
C ALA A 34 -7.72 -16.59 -12.88
N GLY A 35 -8.10 -17.81 -13.19
CA GLY A 35 -9.27 -18.10 -14.00
C GLY A 35 -9.27 -19.51 -14.54
N TYR A 36 -9.98 -19.70 -15.64
CA TYR A 36 -10.05 -20.97 -16.37
C TYR A 36 -9.87 -20.74 -17.86
N ASP A 37 -9.18 -21.65 -18.53
CA ASP A 37 -9.06 -21.64 -19.99
C ASP A 37 -10.35 -22.14 -20.68
N ILE A 38 -10.35 -22.18 -22.00
CA ILE A 38 -11.52 -22.61 -22.79
C ILE A 38 -11.79 -24.13 -22.63
N GLU A 39 -10.82 -24.88 -22.23
CA GLU A 39 -10.92 -26.31 -21.94
C GLU A 39 -11.40 -26.59 -20.49
N GLY A 40 -11.48 -25.54 -19.66
CA GLY A 40 -11.91 -25.63 -18.26
C GLY A 40 -10.77 -25.98 -17.29
N ASN A 41 -9.49 -25.87 -17.70
CA ASN A 41 -8.37 -26.04 -16.82
C ASN A 41 -8.14 -24.76 -16.00
N LYS A 42 -7.80 -24.91 -14.72
CA LYS A 42 -7.50 -23.80 -13.85
C LYS A 42 -6.19 -23.09 -14.26
N ILE A 43 -6.26 -21.76 -14.37
CA ILE A 43 -5.12 -20.88 -14.60
C ILE A 43 -4.64 -20.37 -13.24
N THR A 44 -3.43 -20.77 -12.84
CA THR A 44 -2.78 -20.26 -11.62
C THR A 44 -2.33 -18.82 -11.85
N PRO A 45 -2.67 -17.87 -10.95
CA PRO A 45 -2.20 -16.50 -11.06
C PRO A 45 -0.67 -16.42 -10.87
N LEU A 46 -0.08 -15.36 -11.43
CA LEU A 46 1.33 -15.03 -11.26
C LEU A 46 1.42 -13.56 -10.88
N VAL A 47 1.88 -13.29 -9.66
CA VAL A 47 1.94 -11.93 -9.10
C VAL A 47 3.39 -11.51 -8.82
N SER A 48 3.61 -10.21 -8.77
CA SER A 48 4.87 -9.62 -8.32
C SER A 48 4.59 -8.55 -7.26
N LEU A 49 5.38 -8.58 -6.20
CA LEU A 49 5.44 -7.54 -5.18
C LEU A 49 6.65 -6.68 -5.48
N VAL A 50 6.45 -5.43 -5.87
CA VAL A 50 7.53 -4.50 -6.18
C VAL A 50 7.71 -3.54 -5.03
N LEU A 51 8.91 -3.53 -4.45
CA LEU A 51 9.27 -2.83 -3.23
C LEU A 51 10.54 -2.00 -3.47
N ASN A 52 10.81 -1.02 -2.63
CA ASN A 52 12.00 -0.19 -2.70
C ASN A 52 12.66 -0.08 -1.32
N PHE A 53 12.92 -1.23 -0.70
CA PHE A 53 13.49 -1.32 0.64
C PHE A 53 14.96 -0.90 0.68
N THR A 54 15.39 -0.44 1.85
CA THR A 54 16.78 -0.13 2.13
C THR A 54 17.65 -1.37 1.91
N PRO A 55 18.62 -1.33 0.99
CA PRO A 55 19.48 -2.47 0.73
C PRO A 55 20.42 -2.75 1.91
N PRO A 56 20.95 -3.99 2.02
CA PRO A 56 21.93 -4.32 3.04
C PRO A 56 23.20 -3.48 2.90
N THR A 57 23.84 -3.17 4.01
CA THR A 57 25.12 -2.42 4.05
C THR A 57 26.20 -3.24 4.73
N GLY A 58 27.33 -3.40 4.04
CA GLY A 58 28.46 -4.23 4.55
C GLY A 58 28.04 -5.69 4.74
N ASP A 59 28.41 -6.28 5.87
CA ASP A 59 28.13 -7.68 6.20
C ASP A 59 26.78 -7.88 6.92
N ALA A 60 26.05 -6.79 7.21
CA ALA A 60 24.75 -6.87 7.85
C ALA A 60 23.65 -7.20 6.81
N PRO A 61 22.66 -8.02 7.16
CA PRO A 61 21.49 -8.23 6.31
C PRO A 61 20.68 -6.92 6.16
N ALA A 62 19.82 -6.84 5.16
CA ALA A 62 18.84 -5.78 5.09
C ALA A 62 17.90 -5.87 6.30
N LEU A 63 17.93 -4.84 7.15
CA LEU A 63 17.03 -4.70 8.28
C LEU A 63 15.98 -3.68 7.88
N LEU A 64 14.74 -4.14 7.79
CA LEU A 64 13.61 -3.28 7.41
C LEU A 64 13.26 -2.34 8.56
N SER A 65 12.92 -1.09 8.23
CA SER A 65 12.23 -0.21 9.17
C SER A 65 10.81 -0.75 9.46
N TRP A 66 10.14 -0.15 10.44
CA TRP A 66 8.75 -0.53 10.70
C TRP A 66 7.84 -0.25 9.51
N ASP A 67 7.94 0.92 8.92
CA ASP A 67 7.20 1.33 7.73
C ASP A 67 7.46 0.40 6.53
N GLU A 68 8.71 -0.01 6.29
CA GLU A 68 9.04 -1.00 5.24
C GLU A 68 8.44 -2.38 5.56
N THR A 69 8.34 -2.73 6.84
CA THR A 69 7.72 -3.99 7.27
C THR A 69 6.21 -3.96 7.02
N GLU A 70 5.51 -2.90 7.43
CA GLU A 70 4.09 -2.71 7.16
C GLU A 70 3.82 -2.71 5.65
N THR A 71 4.64 -2.00 4.86
CA THR A 71 4.56 -1.99 3.40
C THR A 71 4.67 -3.42 2.82
N LEU A 72 5.56 -4.25 3.34
CA LEU A 72 5.68 -5.64 2.89
C LEU A 72 4.39 -6.44 3.14
N TRP A 73 3.80 -6.27 4.33
CA TRP A 73 2.55 -6.94 4.68
C TRP A 73 1.39 -6.43 3.84
N HIS A 74 1.34 -5.13 3.59
CA HIS A 74 0.36 -4.48 2.71
C HIS A 74 0.40 -5.09 1.29
N GLU A 75 1.55 -5.04 0.64
CA GLU A 75 1.70 -5.58 -0.73
C GLU A 75 1.46 -7.09 -0.77
N PHE A 76 1.81 -7.79 0.30
CA PHE A 76 1.51 -9.21 0.41
C PHE A 76 0.01 -9.49 0.56
N GLY A 77 -0.74 -8.60 1.19
CA GLY A 77 -2.20 -8.64 1.25
C GLY A 77 -2.84 -8.58 -0.13
N HIS A 78 -2.37 -7.67 -1.00
CA HIS A 78 -2.75 -7.67 -2.42
C HIS A 78 -2.35 -8.96 -3.13
N GLY A 79 -1.15 -9.45 -2.87
CA GLY A 79 -0.66 -10.71 -3.43
C GLY A 79 -1.55 -11.90 -3.05
N LEU A 80 -1.93 -12.01 -1.78
CA LEU A 80 -2.85 -13.06 -1.31
C LEU A 80 -4.23 -12.94 -1.93
N HIS A 81 -4.76 -11.72 -2.05
CA HIS A 81 -6.04 -11.49 -2.71
C HIS A 81 -6.03 -12.01 -4.16
N ALA A 82 -4.97 -11.73 -4.90
CA ALA A 82 -4.81 -12.24 -6.26
C ALA A 82 -4.60 -13.76 -6.31
N LEU A 83 -3.77 -14.33 -5.42
CA LEU A 83 -3.44 -15.75 -5.38
C LEU A 83 -4.63 -16.63 -4.96
N PHE A 84 -5.49 -16.12 -4.07
CA PHE A 84 -6.70 -16.83 -3.63
C PHE A 84 -7.92 -16.61 -4.52
N SER A 85 -7.81 -15.77 -5.53
CA SER A 85 -8.89 -15.58 -6.50
C SER A 85 -9.20 -16.89 -7.22
N ASP A 86 -10.46 -17.33 -7.18
CA ASP A 86 -10.93 -18.57 -7.78
C ASP A 86 -12.31 -18.39 -8.41
N GLY A 87 -12.40 -17.48 -9.36
CA GLY A 87 -13.64 -17.18 -10.10
C GLY A 87 -13.70 -17.96 -11.41
N LYS A 88 -14.87 -18.54 -11.71
CA LYS A 88 -15.11 -19.28 -12.96
C LYS A 88 -14.92 -18.41 -14.21
N TYR A 89 -15.26 -17.13 -14.12
CA TYR A 89 -15.23 -16.21 -15.25
C TYR A 89 -14.10 -15.20 -15.06
N SER A 90 -13.20 -15.10 -16.03
CA SER A 90 -12.01 -14.22 -15.96
C SER A 90 -12.34 -12.75 -15.73
N ARG A 91 -13.51 -12.27 -16.19
CA ARG A 91 -13.96 -10.88 -15.99
C ARG A 91 -14.38 -10.56 -14.55
N THR A 92 -14.62 -11.56 -13.72
CA THR A 92 -15.05 -11.40 -12.32
C THR A 92 -14.07 -12.03 -11.33
N CYS A 93 -13.09 -12.78 -11.82
CA CYS A 93 -12.07 -13.40 -11.00
C CYS A 93 -11.05 -12.33 -10.55
N GLY A 94 -10.93 -12.13 -9.24
CA GLY A 94 -10.00 -11.13 -8.67
C GLY A 94 -10.37 -9.66 -8.93
N VAL A 95 -11.43 -9.39 -9.66
CA VAL A 95 -11.89 -8.02 -9.94
C VAL A 95 -12.82 -7.57 -8.81
N VAL A 96 -12.42 -6.51 -8.14
CA VAL A 96 -13.21 -5.86 -7.08
C VAL A 96 -13.45 -4.39 -7.40
N PRO A 97 -14.51 -3.78 -6.86
CA PRO A 97 -14.68 -2.33 -6.91
C PRO A 97 -13.43 -1.62 -6.38
N ARG A 98 -13.12 -0.45 -6.94
CA ARG A 98 -11.91 0.31 -6.54
C ARG A 98 -11.90 0.64 -5.04
N ASP A 99 -13.05 0.91 -4.45
CA ASP A 99 -13.21 1.22 -3.02
C ASP A 99 -13.12 0.00 -2.08
N TYR A 100 -12.83 -1.19 -2.64
CA TYR A 100 -12.57 -2.42 -1.87
C TYR A 100 -11.11 -2.90 -2.01
N VAL A 101 -10.37 -2.38 -2.99
CA VAL A 101 -9.06 -2.95 -3.38
C VAL A 101 -8.02 -2.92 -2.25
N GLU A 102 -8.09 -1.94 -1.35
CA GLU A 102 -7.17 -1.78 -0.23
C GLU A 102 -7.57 -2.58 1.03
N LEU A 103 -8.77 -3.17 1.07
CA LEU A 103 -9.19 -3.91 2.27
C LEU A 103 -8.28 -5.12 2.56
N PRO A 104 -7.93 -5.99 1.60
CA PRO A 104 -7.06 -7.12 1.88
C PRO A 104 -5.64 -6.70 2.31
N SER A 105 -5.09 -5.64 1.71
CA SER A 105 -3.77 -5.12 2.04
C SER A 105 -3.74 -4.53 3.45
N GLN A 106 -4.68 -3.65 3.79
CA GLN A 106 -4.75 -3.01 5.10
C GLN A 106 -5.11 -4.00 6.23
N VAL A 107 -5.92 -5.01 5.96
CA VAL A 107 -6.15 -6.10 6.94
C VAL A 107 -4.85 -6.84 7.25
N MET A 108 -3.98 -7.04 6.27
CA MET A 108 -2.69 -7.70 6.49
C MET A 108 -1.72 -6.85 7.32
N GLU A 109 -1.76 -5.52 7.23
CA GLU A 109 -0.96 -4.62 8.07
C GLU A 109 -1.22 -4.86 9.57
N ASN A 110 -2.46 -5.12 9.97
CA ASN A 110 -2.80 -5.40 11.36
C ASN A 110 -2.04 -6.60 11.92
N TRP A 111 -1.75 -7.61 11.08
CA TRP A 111 -0.99 -8.79 11.51
C TRP A 111 0.51 -8.50 11.64
N ALA A 112 1.03 -7.49 10.95
CA ALA A 112 2.43 -7.09 11.11
C ALA A 112 2.73 -6.66 12.54
N GLY A 113 1.81 -5.92 13.18
CA GLY A 113 1.94 -5.39 14.54
C GLY A 113 1.40 -6.30 15.63
N ASP A 114 0.71 -7.39 15.30
CA ASP A 114 0.18 -8.30 16.32
C ASP A 114 1.30 -8.90 17.18
N PRO A 115 1.23 -8.80 18.52
CA PRO A 115 2.31 -9.24 19.42
C PRO A 115 2.71 -10.71 19.23
N GLU A 116 1.78 -11.60 18.96
CA GLU A 116 2.08 -13.02 18.77
C GLU A 116 2.76 -13.26 17.41
N VAL A 117 2.32 -12.55 16.39
CA VAL A 117 2.92 -12.61 15.05
C VAL A 117 4.31 -11.98 15.05
N LEU A 118 4.50 -10.82 15.72
CA LEU A 118 5.80 -10.18 15.91
C LEU A 118 6.83 -11.15 16.54
N LYS A 119 6.44 -11.89 17.55
CA LYS A 119 7.32 -12.87 18.20
C LYS A 119 7.75 -14.00 17.27
N MET A 120 6.99 -14.29 16.21
CA MET A 120 7.36 -15.32 15.24
C MET A 120 8.46 -14.85 14.28
N TYR A 121 8.43 -13.60 13.82
CA TYR A 121 9.34 -13.12 12.80
C TYR A 121 10.35 -12.07 13.24
N ALA A 122 10.01 -11.22 14.23
CA ALA A 122 10.89 -10.16 14.71
C ALA A 122 11.93 -10.71 15.69
N LYS A 123 13.08 -11.10 15.13
CA LYS A 123 14.20 -11.69 15.88
C LYS A 123 15.49 -10.94 15.62
N HIS A 124 16.31 -10.84 16.65
CA HIS A 124 17.64 -10.23 16.53
C HIS A 124 18.48 -11.02 15.53
N TRP A 125 19.00 -10.35 14.51
CA TRP A 125 19.60 -10.98 13.33
C TRP A 125 20.87 -11.81 13.64
N GLN A 126 21.60 -11.50 14.72
CA GLN A 126 22.79 -12.25 15.13
C GLN A 126 22.48 -13.32 16.17
N THR A 127 21.67 -12.98 17.19
CA THR A 127 21.45 -13.88 18.34
C THR A 127 20.23 -14.77 18.17
N GLY A 128 19.28 -14.39 17.29
CA GLY A 128 18.00 -15.08 17.13
C GLY A 128 17.01 -14.85 18.27
N GLU A 129 17.36 -13.98 19.24
CA GLU A 129 16.46 -13.62 20.33
C GLU A 129 15.19 -12.92 19.79
N VAL A 130 14.06 -13.29 20.36
CA VAL A 130 12.76 -12.69 20.02
C VAL A 130 12.71 -11.24 20.50
N ILE A 131 12.02 -10.39 19.77
CA ILE A 131 11.79 -8.99 20.11
C ILE A 131 11.31 -8.85 21.57
N PRO A 132 11.93 -7.99 22.40
CA PRO A 132 11.51 -7.77 23.78
C PRO A 132 10.11 -7.12 23.85
N GLU A 133 9.33 -7.50 24.87
CA GLU A 133 8.00 -6.94 25.14
C GLU A 133 8.00 -5.40 25.26
N GLU A 134 9.07 -4.84 25.84
CA GLU A 134 9.22 -3.38 25.91
C GLU A 134 9.22 -2.70 24.53
N LEU A 135 9.83 -3.32 23.53
CA LEU A 135 9.85 -2.79 22.16
C LEU A 135 8.50 -2.96 21.48
N ILE A 136 7.79 -4.06 21.72
CA ILE A 136 6.41 -4.26 21.23
C ILE A 136 5.50 -3.15 21.76
N ASN A 137 5.53 -2.92 23.07
CA ASN A 137 4.73 -1.86 23.70
C ASN A 137 5.08 -0.45 23.18
N LYS A 138 6.36 -0.18 22.90
CA LYS A 138 6.78 1.08 22.28
C LYS A 138 6.24 1.23 20.86
N LEU A 139 6.24 0.16 20.08
CA LEU A 139 5.71 0.14 18.74
C LEU A 139 4.21 0.44 18.73
N GLU A 140 3.43 -0.27 19.56
CA GLU A 140 2.00 -0.02 19.72
C GLU A 140 1.69 1.44 20.11
N ASN A 141 2.43 1.96 21.10
CA ASN A 141 2.24 3.35 21.54
C ASN A 141 2.63 4.38 20.46
N SER A 142 3.62 4.08 19.63
CA SER A 142 4.04 4.98 18.55
C SER A 142 2.96 5.15 17.48
N GLY A 143 2.18 4.12 17.20
CA GLY A 143 1.08 4.16 16.25
C GLY A 143 -0.06 5.10 16.65
N LEU A 144 -0.13 5.52 17.91
CA LEU A 144 -1.12 6.49 18.39
C LEU A 144 -0.65 7.95 18.29
N PHE A 145 0.63 8.16 18.07
CA PHE A 145 1.21 9.50 18.03
C PHE A 145 0.85 10.22 16.73
N ASN A 146 0.43 11.46 16.84
CA ASN A 146 0.07 12.31 15.71
C ASN A 146 -1.05 11.79 14.78
N GLN A 147 -1.92 10.90 15.23
CA GLN A 147 -3.05 10.39 14.44
C GLN A 147 -3.92 11.49 13.83
N GLY A 148 -4.14 12.59 14.56
CA GLY A 148 -4.89 13.74 14.03
C GLY A 148 -4.21 14.39 12.83
N PHE A 149 -2.88 14.51 12.86
CA PHE A 149 -2.10 15.04 11.74
C PHE A 149 -2.19 14.11 10.52
N GLU A 150 -1.87 12.83 10.69
CA GLU A 150 -1.88 11.84 9.62
C GLU A 150 -3.26 11.71 8.97
N THR A 151 -4.31 11.65 9.79
CA THR A 151 -5.70 11.60 9.32
C THR A 151 -6.05 12.84 8.51
N THR A 152 -5.67 14.02 8.98
CA THR A 152 -5.98 15.30 8.31
C THR A 152 -5.24 15.42 6.99
N GLU A 153 -3.94 15.11 6.97
CA GLU A 153 -3.10 15.10 5.77
C GLU A 153 -3.68 14.18 4.69
N PHE A 154 -4.12 13.00 5.09
CA PHE A 154 -4.69 12.02 4.20
C PHE A 154 -6.07 12.44 3.65
N LEU A 155 -6.97 12.88 4.54
CA LEU A 155 -8.30 13.35 4.15
C LEU A 155 -8.23 14.58 3.25
N ALA A 156 -7.27 15.47 3.48
CA ALA A 156 -7.04 16.62 2.60
C ALA A 156 -6.70 16.15 1.17
N ALA A 157 -5.87 15.11 1.02
CA ALA A 157 -5.59 14.53 -0.29
C ALA A 157 -6.83 13.88 -0.93
N ALA A 158 -7.61 13.13 -0.16
CA ALA A 158 -8.84 12.50 -0.66
C ALA A 158 -9.90 13.54 -1.10
N ILE A 159 -10.03 14.63 -0.35
CA ILE A 159 -10.93 15.73 -0.73
C ILE A 159 -10.41 16.44 -1.98
N LEU A 160 -9.10 16.69 -2.07
CA LEU A 160 -8.49 17.31 -3.24
C LEU A 160 -8.72 16.47 -4.51
N ASP A 161 -8.60 15.14 -4.42
CA ASP A 161 -8.96 14.23 -5.51
C ASP A 161 -10.39 14.45 -5.98
N MET A 162 -11.35 14.46 -5.06
CA MET A 162 -12.76 14.68 -5.39
C MET A 162 -13.00 16.09 -5.99
N GLU A 163 -12.30 17.11 -5.51
CA GLU A 163 -12.43 18.46 -6.06
C GLU A 163 -11.91 18.57 -7.49
N TYR A 164 -10.81 17.88 -7.83
CA TYR A 164 -10.34 17.79 -9.21
C TYR A 164 -11.37 17.11 -10.12
N HIS A 165 -11.95 16.01 -9.66
CA HIS A 165 -12.88 15.20 -10.47
C HIS A 165 -14.32 15.75 -10.53
N LYS A 166 -14.61 16.83 -9.79
CA LYS A 166 -15.83 17.64 -9.96
C LYS A 166 -15.71 18.72 -11.05
N LEU A 167 -14.49 19.02 -11.49
CA LEU A 167 -14.29 20.03 -12.54
C LEU A 167 -14.94 19.55 -13.84
N LYS A 168 -15.76 20.41 -14.44
CA LYS A 168 -16.42 20.15 -15.72
C LYS A 168 -15.56 20.59 -16.90
N GLU A 169 -14.76 21.62 -16.68
CA GLU A 169 -13.91 22.25 -17.69
C GLU A 169 -12.62 22.73 -17.05
N ILE A 170 -11.53 22.65 -17.78
CA ILE A 170 -10.22 23.21 -17.43
C ILE A 170 -9.83 24.12 -18.59
N ASN A 171 -9.56 25.39 -18.29
CA ASN A 171 -9.10 26.36 -19.27
C ASN A 171 -7.57 26.43 -19.30
N ASP A 172 -7.01 27.12 -20.29
CA ASP A 172 -5.55 27.22 -20.49
C ASP A 172 -4.83 27.98 -19.36
N ASP A 173 -5.55 28.82 -18.61
CA ASP A 173 -5.03 29.60 -17.48
C ASP A 173 -5.13 28.84 -16.13
N PHE A 174 -5.58 27.57 -16.14
CA PHE A 174 -5.74 26.80 -14.91
C PHE A 174 -4.41 26.55 -14.21
N ASN A 175 -4.30 26.96 -12.95
CA ASN A 175 -3.15 26.73 -12.11
C ASN A 175 -3.50 25.72 -11.00
N ALA A 176 -2.88 24.54 -11.06
CA ALA A 176 -3.14 23.47 -10.11
C ALA A 176 -2.75 23.84 -8.65
N ALA A 177 -1.70 24.61 -8.47
CA ALA A 177 -1.26 25.01 -7.13
C ALA A 177 -2.23 26.03 -6.49
N ASP A 178 -2.74 26.97 -7.29
CA ASP A 178 -3.72 27.94 -6.83
C ASP A 178 -5.08 27.25 -6.55
N PHE A 179 -5.47 26.30 -7.37
CA PHE A 179 -6.66 25.48 -7.16
C PHE A 179 -6.56 24.70 -5.84
N GLU A 180 -5.46 23.96 -5.63
CA GLU A 180 -5.19 23.24 -4.39
C GLU A 180 -5.28 24.16 -3.18
N LYS A 181 -4.57 25.29 -3.21
CA LYS A 181 -4.57 26.25 -2.11
C LYS A 181 -5.96 26.80 -1.81
N ALA A 182 -6.75 27.10 -2.83
CA ALA A 182 -8.12 27.59 -2.67
C ALA A 182 -9.01 26.53 -2.03
N LYS A 183 -8.92 25.26 -2.48
CA LYS A 183 -9.72 24.16 -1.98
C LYS A 183 -9.35 23.78 -0.54
N MET A 184 -8.06 23.74 -0.21
CA MET A 184 -7.61 23.47 1.15
C MET A 184 -8.05 24.54 2.13
N LYS A 185 -8.04 25.81 1.71
CA LYS A 185 -8.59 26.90 2.50
C LYS A 185 -10.11 26.80 2.68
N GLU A 186 -10.84 26.40 1.65
CA GLU A 186 -12.30 26.23 1.69
C GLU A 186 -12.72 25.19 2.73
N ILE A 187 -11.98 24.09 2.86
CA ILE A 187 -12.25 23.05 3.87
C ILE A 187 -11.71 23.41 5.27
N GLY A 188 -11.05 24.55 5.41
CA GLY A 188 -10.50 25.00 6.70
C GLY A 188 -9.19 24.30 7.10
N LEU A 189 -8.44 23.74 6.15
CA LEU A 189 -7.14 23.17 6.43
C LEU A 189 -6.17 24.27 6.91
N ILE A 190 -5.47 24.02 8.03
CA ILE A 190 -4.48 24.93 8.58
C ILE A 190 -3.21 24.97 7.72
N ASP A 191 -2.48 26.06 7.75
CA ASP A 191 -1.32 26.29 6.88
C ASP A 191 -0.14 25.32 7.16
N GLU A 192 -0.08 24.74 8.35
CA GLU A 192 0.94 23.80 8.79
C GLU A 192 0.74 22.38 8.26
N ILE A 193 -0.44 22.05 7.73
CA ILE A 193 -0.75 20.74 7.17
C ILE A 193 -0.97 20.87 5.67
N TYR A 194 -0.26 20.06 4.90
CA TYR A 194 -0.45 19.91 3.47
C TYR A 194 -1.19 18.59 3.16
N PRO A 195 -1.92 18.51 2.04
CA PRO A 195 -2.39 17.21 1.55
C PRO A 195 -1.22 16.23 1.37
N ARG A 196 -1.41 14.97 1.74
CA ARG A 196 -0.38 13.90 1.62
C ARG A 196 0.27 13.88 0.23
N TYR A 197 -0.48 14.18 -0.81
CA TYR A 197 0.01 14.41 -2.15
C TYR A 197 -0.40 15.78 -2.65
N ARG A 198 0.59 16.56 -3.06
CA ARG A 198 0.38 17.84 -3.71
C ARG A 198 0.04 17.60 -5.18
N SER A 199 -0.71 18.50 -5.77
CA SER A 199 -1.19 18.43 -7.17
C SER A 199 -0.11 18.06 -8.18
N THR A 200 1.14 18.48 -7.95
CA THR A 200 2.27 18.27 -8.86
C THR A 200 2.88 16.88 -8.83
N TYR A 201 2.56 16.06 -7.84
CA TYR A 201 3.09 14.69 -7.71
C TYR A 201 2.03 13.68 -7.23
N TYR A 202 0.75 13.95 -7.51
CA TYR A 202 -0.36 13.08 -7.11
C TYR A 202 -0.59 11.96 -8.15
N ALA A 203 0.42 11.11 -8.32
CA ALA A 203 0.40 10.03 -9.31
C ALA A 203 -0.77 9.06 -9.12
N HIS A 204 -1.21 8.79 -7.89
CA HIS A 204 -2.33 7.89 -7.59
C HIS A 204 -3.59 8.23 -8.40
N ILE A 205 -3.96 9.52 -8.47
CA ILE A 205 -5.19 9.95 -9.12
C ILE A 205 -4.99 10.32 -10.60
N PHE A 206 -3.78 10.71 -11.02
CA PHE A 206 -3.52 11.13 -12.39
C PHE A 206 -2.91 10.03 -13.27
N SER A 207 -2.29 8.99 -12.68
CA SER A 207 -1.68 7.89 -13.43
C SER A 207 -1.80 6.52 -12.77
N GLY A 208 -2.21 6.44 -11.50
CA GLY A 208 -2.26 5.22 -10.70
C GLY A 208 -3.61 4.49 -10.67
N GLY A 209 -4.64 5.03 -11.34
CA GLY A 209 -5.96 4.40 -11.39
C GLY A 209 -6.86 4.67 -10.18
N TYR A 210 -6.53 5.65 -9.34
CA TYR A 210 -7.32 6.07 -8.18
C TYR A 210 -8.08 7.38 -8.40
N SER A 211 -8.35 7.76 -9.66
CA SER A 211 -9.12 8.95 -10.00
C SER A 211 -10.50 8.94 -9.35
N ALA A 212 -10.85 9.99 -8.60
CA ALA A 212 -12.04 10.09 -7.74
C ALA A 212 -12.18 8.89 -6.78
N GLY A 213 -11.09 8.25 -6.40
CA GLY A 213 -11.07 7.01 -5.65
C GLY A 213 -10.02 6.93 -4.53
N TYR A 214 -9.25 8.00 -4.29
CA TYR A 214 -8.22 8.00 -3.26
C TYR A 214 -8.77 7.83 -1.83
N TYR A 215 -10.04 8.12 -1.61
CA TYR A 215 -10.74 7.86 -0.35
C TYR A 215 -10.73 6.38 0.07
N VAL A 216 -10.44 5.46 -0.85
CA VAL A 216 -10.47 4.00 -0.62
C VAL A 216 -9.68 3.55 0.60
N TYR A 217 -8.52 4.15 0.85
CA TYR A 217 -7.68 3.80 1.99
C TYR A 217 -8.38 4.04 3.34
N TYR A 218 -9.12 5.14 3.46
CA TYR A 218 -9.94 5.38 4.66
C TYR A 218 -11.18 4.50 4.71
N TRP A 219 -11.80 4.28 3.56
CA TRP A 219 -12.96 3.40 3.48
C TRP A 219 -12.59 1.98 3.91
N ALA A 220 -11.48 1.46 3.44
CA ALA A 220 -10.96 0.16 3.85
C ALA A 220 -10.58 0.10 5.34
N ALA A 221 -10.01 1.17 5.89
CA ALA A 221 -9.67 1.25 7.32
C ALA A 221 -10.91 1.27 8.25
N VAL A 222 -12.08 1.66 7.75
CA VAL A 222 -13.35 1.67 8.51
C VAL A 222 -14.04 0.31 8.47
N LEU A 223 -13.87 -0.48 7.39
CA LEU A 223 -14.49 -1.78 7.20
C LEU A 223 -13.79 -2.87 8.02
#